data_38deecb2bb5722f277a31dfabb2085c8
#
_entry.id   38deecb2bb5722f277a31dfabb2085c8
#
_cell.length_a   1.000
_cell.length_b   1.000
_cell.length_c   1.000
_cell.angle_alpha   90.00
_cell.angle_beta   90.00
_cell.angle_gamma   90.00
#
_symmetry.space_group_name_H-M   'P 1'
#
loop_
_entity.id
_entity.type
_entity.pdbx_description
1 polymer ?
#
loop_
_entity_poly.entity_id
_entity_poly.type
_entity_poly.pdbx_seq_one_letter_code
_entity_poly.pdbx_strand_id
1 'polypeptide(L)'
;MIRDLFAKIYKNKGPLGKWASQAEGYFIFPKLEGSISNRMKFHGNEVITWSINDYLGLANHPEVRKVDAEAAYEYGSAYPMGARMMSGHTSFHEQLENELAEFVSKESSYLLNFGYQGIMSTIDALVGKNDVIVYDVDAHACIIDGVRLHLGKRFTYRHNDLESLKKNLERATKVANQTGGGILVISEGVFGMRGEQGRLKEVAALKNEYKFRFLVDDAHGFGTLGKSGAGTGEEQGVQDDIDVYFATFAKSMASTGAFIAANKEIIDYLKYNLRSQVFAKSLQMQLVIGALKRLDMIRTMPELKEKLWVIVEALQAGLRARGFDLGQTQSCVTPVYLKGSIPEAMALVKDLRENHGVFCSIVVYPVIPKGLILLRLIPTSMHTLIDVELTLKAFSAIKERLENGVYQHLSTLVKAEISE
;
A
#
# COMPACT_ATOMS: atom_id res chain seq x y z
N MET A 1 26.88 -35.09 4.60
CA MET A 1 27.54 -33.87 5.12
C MET A 1 26.51 -32.74 5.25
N ILE A 2 26.37 -32.13 6.43
CA ILE A 2 25.52 -30.95 6.65
C ILE A 2 26.19 -29.78 5.94
N ARG A 3 25.44 -29.03 5.10
CA ARG A 3 25.96 -27.83 4.43
C ARG A 3 25.83 -26.63 5.35
N ASP A 4 26.79 -25.71 5.30
CA ASP A 4 26.68 -24.42 5.96
C ASP A 4 25.43 -23.68 5.50
N LEU A 5 24.60 -23.25 6.46
CA LEU A 5 23.34 -22.57 6.21
C LEU A 5 23.53 -21.27 5.39
N PHE A 6 24.62 -20.54 5.61
CA PHE A 6 24.89 -19.26 4.99
C PHE A 6 25.62 -19.37 3.63
N ALA A 7 26.18 -20.54 3.27
CA ALA A 7 26.90 -20.73 2.01
C ALA A 7 26.10 -20.31 0.76
N LYS A 8 24.75 -20.46 0.79
CA LYS A 8 23.86 -20.02 -0.28
C LYS A 8 23.74 -18.50 -0.36
N ILE A 9 23.89 -17.80 0.76
CA ILE A 9 23.74 -16.32 0.84
C ILE A 9 24.95 -15.65 0.22
N TYR A 10 26.16 -16.18 0.44
CA TYR A 10 27.39 -15.66 -0.16
C TYR A 10 27.42 -15.79 -1.69
N LYS A 11 26.72 -16.79 -2.23
CA LYS A 11 26.65 -17.03 -3.68
C LYS A 11 25.45 -16.39 -4.36
N ASN A 12 24.40 -16.08 -3.62
CA ASN A 12 23.14 -15.54 -4.16
C ASN A 12 22.56 -14.46 -3.26
N LYS A 13 22.70 -13.22 -3.68
CA LYS A 13 22.17 -12.04 -2.98
C LYS A 13 20.64 -11.85 -3.14
N GLY A 14 19.96 -12.84 -3.73
CA GLY A 14 18.52 -12.76 -4.03
C GLY A 14 18.19 -11.92 -5.28
N PRO A 15 16.92 -11.86 -5.66
CA PRO A 15 16.48 -11.21 -6.90
C PRO A 15 16.86 -9.74 -7.02
N LEU A 16 16.76 -8.99 -5.93
CA LEU A 16 17.10 -7.55 -5.88
C LEU A 16 18.60 -7.33 -5.59
N GLY A 17 19.19 -8.12 -4.70
CA GLY A 17 20.57 -7.95 -4.25
C GLY A 17 21.62 -8.15 -5.34
N LYS A 18 21.32 -8.87 -6.42
CA LYS A 18 22.20 -9.01 -7.58
C LYS A 18 22.48 -7.68 -8.30
N TRP A 19 21.63 -6.68 -8.11
CA TRP A 19 21.76 -5.35 -8.70
C TRP A 19 22.35 -4.32 -7.72
N ALA A 20 22.75 -4.73 -6.50
CA ALA A 20 23.18 -3.81 -5.44
C ALA A 20 24.32 -2.89 -5.90
N SER A 21 25.34 -3.41 -6.58
CA SER A 21 26.48 -2.61 -7.04
C SER A 21 26.13 -1.49 -8.03
N GLN A 22 24.99 -1.62 -8.74
CA GLN A 22 24.56 -0.65 -9.77
C GLN A 22 23.37 0.20 -9.32
N ALA A 23 22.64 -0.27 -8.32
CA ALA A 23 21.35 0.29 -7.97
C ALA A 23 21.29 0.92 -6.56
N GLU A 24 22.22 0.52 -5.66
CA GLU A 24 22.23 1.00 -4.28
C GLU A 24 22.51 2.51 -4.20
N GLY A 25 21.71 3.21 -3.39
CA GLY A 25 21.81 4.66 -3.22
C GLY A 25 21.19 5.47 -4.36
N TYR A 26 20.84 4.86 -5.48
CA TYR A 26 20.22 5.53 -6.62
C TYR A 26 18.82 4.99 -6.95
N PHE A 27 18.69 3.71 -7.28
CA PHE A 27 17.43 3.05 -7.62
C PHE A 27 16.85 2.26 -6.45
N ILE A 28 17.74 1.66 -5.64
CA ILE A 28 17.43 0.92 -4.41
C ILE A 28 18.02 1.73 -3.25
N PHE A 29 17.23 2.00 -2.22
CA PHE A 29 17.57 2.86 -1.09
C PHE A 29 18.00 4.29 -1.48
N PRO A 30 17.28 4.99 -2.41
CA PRO A 30 17.60 6.37 -2.74
C PRO A 30 17.41 7.27 -1.52
N LYS A 31 18.28 8.27 -1.39
CA LYS A 31 18.20 9.24 -0.30
C LYS A 31 17.51 10.52 -0.81
N LEU A 32 16.29 10.77 -0.37
CA LEU A 32 15.61 12.05 -0.52
C LEU A 32 15.85 12.88 0.72
N GLU A 33 16.17 14.17 0.53
CA GLU A 33 16.53 15.09 1.61
C GLU A 33 15.54 16.24 1.69
N GLY A 34 15.43 16.82 2.89
CA GLY A 34 14.51 17.92 3.19
C GLY A 34 13.23 17.47 3.88
N SER A 35 12.29 18.39 4.05
CA SER A 35 10.96 18.08 4.57
C SER A 35 10.15 17.31 3.54
N ILE A 36 9.28 16.40 3.99
CA ILE A 36 8.36 15.68 3.11
C ILE A 36 7.48 16.69 2.36
N SER A 37 7.53 16.65 1.02
CA SER A 37 6.86 17.61 0.16
C SER A 37 6.74 17.06 -1.26
N ASN A 38 5.94 17.75 -2.12
CA ASN A 38 5.91 17.50 -3.56
C ASN A 38 7.25 17.81 -4.25
N ARG A 39 8.14 18.57 -3.58
CA ARG A 39 9.51 18.86 -4.05
C ARG A 39 10.50 18.58 -2.93
N MET A 40 11.47 17.75 -3.23
CA MET A 40 12.53 17.36 -2.31
C MET A 40 13.89 17.38 -3.03
N LYS A 41 14.97 17.21 -2.30
CA LYS A 41 16.30 17.12 -2.91
C LYS A 41 16.73 15.67 -3.12
N PHE A 42 17.29 15.39 -4.27
CA PHE A 42 17.94 14.14 -4.60
C PHE A 42 19.32 14.44 -5.20
N HIS A 43 20.40 13.95 -4.58
CA HIS A 43 21.80 14.28 -4.95
C HIS A 43 22.04 15.80 -5.05
N GLY A 44 21.47 16.57 -4.13
CA GLY A 44 21.63 18.04 -4.08
C GLY A 44 20.71 18.83 -5.02
N ASN A 45 20.06 18.19 -5.99
CA ASN A 45 19.14 18.83 -6.94
C ASN A 45 17.69 18.71 -6.49
N GLU A 46 16.89 19.76 -6.73
CA GLU A 46 15.46 19.71 -6.49
C GLU A 46 14.76 18.81 -7.53
N VAL A 47 13.88 17.96 -7.05
CA VAL A 47 13.06 17.06 -7.90
C VAL A 47 11.58 17.14 -7.49
N ILE A 48 10.68 17.02 -8.47
CA ILE A 48 9.25 16.80 -8.22
C ILE A 48 9.08 15.33 -7.80
N THR A 49 8.56 15.11 -6.60
CA THR A 49 8.60 13.80 -5.94
C THR A 49 7.25 13.10 -6.04
N TRP A 50 7.14 12.12 -6.93
CA TRP A 50 5.95 11.28 -7.13
C TRP A 50 6.05 9.89 -6.48
N SER A 51 6.83 9.74 -5.40
CA SER A 51 7.07 8.44 -4.78
C SER A 51 6.69 8.34 -3.31
N ILE A 52 6.12 9.42 -2.75
CA ILE A 52 5.74 9.50 -1.34
C ILE A 52 4.24 9.25 -1.20
N ASN A 53 3.85 8.32 -0.30
CA ASN A 53 2.44 7.96 -0.09
C ASN A 53 1.68 8.94 0.82
N ASP A 54 2.09 10.18 0.90
CA ASP A 54 1.42 11.25 1.67
C ASP A 54 0.27 11.86 0.85
N TYR A 55 -0.73 11.05 0.53
CA TYR A 55 -1.81 11.41 -0.40
C TYR A 55 -2.47 12.74 -0.08
N LEU A 56 -2.76 13.00 1.19
CA LEU A 56 -3.47 14.18 1.65
C LEU A 56 -2.54 15.31 2.12
N GLY A 57 -1.21 15.16 2.00
CA GLY A 57 -0.24 16.17 2.39
C GLY A 57 -0.15 16.43 3.90
N LEU A 58 -0.53 15.43 4.71
CA LEU A 58 -0.60 15.58 6.17
C LEU A 58 0.77 15.48 6.86
N ALA A 59 1.77 14.85 6.23
CA ALA A 59 3.08 14.62 6.86
C ALA A 59 3.78 15.91 7.30
N ASN A 60 3.58 16.99 6.58
CA ASN A 60 4.20 18.28 6.88
C ASN A 60 3.19 19.40 7.14
N HIS A 61 1.91 19.05 7.36
CA HIS A 61 0.86 20.02 7.64
C HIS A 61 1.13 20.72 8.99
N PRO A 62 1.08 22.07 9.08
CA PRO A 62 1.45 22.80 10.29
C PRO A 62 0.70 22.36 11.55
N GLU A 63 -0.62 22.15 11.45
CA GLU A 63 -1.43 21.70 12.59
C GLU A 63 -1.06 20.28 13.04
N VAL A 64 -0.78 19.39 12.10
CA VAL A 64 -0.36 18.01 12.39
C VAL A 64 1.00 18.03 13.10
N ARG A 65 1.97 18.78 12.58
CA ARG A 65 3.30 18.89 13.18
C ARG A 65 3.24 19.50 14.58
N LYS A 66 2.36 20.47 14.81
CA LYS A 66 2.15 21.07 16.12
C LYS A 66 1.64 20.02 17.12
N VAL A 67 0.58 19.30 16.77
CA VAL A 67 -0.02 18.28 17.65
C VAL A 67 0.96 17.13 17.92
N ASP A 68 1.68 16.66 16.90
CA ASP A 68 2.71 15.62 17.07
C ASP A 68 3.83 16.07 18.04
N ALA A 69 4.28 17.32 17.92
CA ALA A 69 5.33 17.89 18.77
C ALA A 69 4.84 18.08 20.23
N GLU A 70 3.64 18.60 20.43
CA GLU A 70 3.03 18.78 21.74
C GLU A 70 2.82 17.44 22.45
N ALA A 71 2.29 16.43 21.75
CA ALA A 71 2.10 15.09 22.28
C ALA A 71 3.44 14.40 22.59
N ALA A 72 4.47 14.60 21.77
CA ALA A 72 5.81 14.08 22.05
C ALA A 72 6.46 14.76 23.25
N TYR A 73 6.24 16.06 23.45
CA TYR A 73 6.72 16.79 24.63
C TYR A 73 6.04 16.30 25.92
N GLU A 74 4.73 16.10 25.90
CA GLU A 74 3.94 15.72 27.09
C GLU A 74 4.18 14.26 27.47
N TYR A 75 4.16 13.33 26.52
CA TYR A 75 4.22 11.89 26.80
C TYR A 75 5.59 11.26 26.52
N GLY A 76 6.47 11.96 25.83
CA GLY A 76 7.72 11.36 25.33
C GLY A 76 7.48 10.33 24.25
N SER A 77 8.57 9.82 23.65
CA SER A 77 8.49 8.86 22.53
C SER A 77 8.20 7.42 22.97
N ALA A 78 8.22 7.13 24.25
CA ALA A 78 8.16 5.76 24.78
C ALA A 78 6.80 5.39 25.41
N TYR A 79 6.00 6.36 25.80
CA TYR A 79 4.72 6.12 26.47
C TYR A 79 3.65 5.56 25.52
N PRO A 80 2.82 4.60 25.96
CA PRO A 80 2.92 3.81 27.17
C PRO A 80 3.90 2.65 27.01
N MET A 81 4.56 2.24 28.11
CA MET A 81 5.63 1.22 28.09
C MET A 81 5.14 -0.21 28.30
N GLY A 82 3.94 -0.54 27.89
CA GLY A 82 3.37 -1.89 27.99
C GLY A 82 2.62 -2.34 26.75
N ALA A 83 2.33 -3.62 26.68
CA ALA A 83 1.36 -4.15 25.73
C ALA A 83 -0.06 -3.69 26.11
N ARG A 84 -0.96 -3.60 25.12
CA ARG A 84 -2.37 -3.20 25.31
C ARG A 84 -3.06 -4.02 26.40
N MET A 85 -2.81 -5.32 26.43
CA MET A 85 -3.39 -6.25 27.39
C MET A 85 -2.96 -5.98 28.84
N MET A 86 -1.83 -5.33 29.07
CA MET A 86 -1.26 -5.13 30.40
C MET A 86 -1.36 -3.66 30.85
N SER A 87 -0.39 -2.84 30.50
CA SER A 87 -0.26 -1.46 30.96
C SER A 87 -0.18 -0.43 29.82
N GLY A 88 -0.35 -0.87 28.59
CA GLY A 88 -0.23 -0.03 27.39
C GLY A 88 -1.56 0.46 26.83
N HIS A 89 -2.70 0.25 27.53
CA HIS A 89 -4.01 0.68 27.12
C HIS A 89 -4.36 2.04 27.75
N THR A 90 -4.84 2.99 26.94
CA THR A 90 -5.22 4.32 27.41
C THR A 90 -6.55 4.78 26.82
N SER A 91 -7.19 5.78 27.43
CA SER A 91 -8.42 6.39 26.91
C SER A 91 -8.26 6.95 25.50
N PHE A 92 -7.08 7.47 25.13
CA PHE A 92 -6.83 7.95 23.76
C PHE A 92 -6.79 6.82 22.73
N HIS A 93 -6.31 5.64 23.10
CA HIS A 93 -6.41 4.46 22.22
C HIS A 93 -7.87 4.09 21.98
N GLU A 94 -8.70 4.05 23.04
CA GLU A 94 -10.13 3.76 22.92
C GLU A 94 -10.86 4.81 22.10
N GLN A 95 -10.55 6.09 22.33
CA GLN A 95 -11.12 7.18 21.55
C GLN A 95 -10.83 7.01 20.07
N LEU A 96 -9.55 6.81 19.69
CA LEU A 96 -9.15 6.63 18.29
C LEU A 96 -9.84 5.39 17.67
N GLU A 97 -9.92 4.28 18.41
CA GLU A 97 -10.61 3.07 17.96
C GLU A 97 -12.10 3.34 17.70
N ASN A 98 -12.80 4.03 18.60
CA ASN A 98 -14.19 4.36 18.43
C ASN A 98 -14.41 5.29 17.22
N GLU A 99 -13.58 6.33 17.08
CA GLU A 99 -13.69 7.27 15.98
C GLU A 99 -13.36 6.64 14.62
N LEU A 100 -12.39 5.71 14.56
CA LEU A 100 -12.08 4.96 13.34
C LEU A 100 -13.21 4.01 12.96
N ALA A 101 -13.80 3.31 13.93
CA ALA A 101 -14.93 2.42 13.70
C ALA A 101 -16.12 3.18 13.11
N GLU A 102 -16.47 4.31 13.74
CA GLU A 102 -17.51 5.21 13.25
C GLU A 102 -17.24 5.69 11.82
N PHE A 103 -15.99 6.14 11.57
CA PHE A 103 -15.60 6.68 10.27
C PHE A 103 -15.73 5.67 9.12
N VAL A 104 -15.44 4.40 9.38
CA VAL A 104 -15.57 3.33 8.38
C VAL A 104 -16.87 2.54 8.54
N SER A 105 -17.85 3.05 9.27
CA SER A 105 -19.18 2.44 9.46
C SER A 105 -19.11 0.99 9.95
N LYS A 106 -18.29 0.73 10.99
CA LYS A 106 -18.19 -0.57 11.66
C LYS A 106 -18.50 -0.42 13.15
N GLU A 107 -18.91 -1.51 13.79
CA GLU A 107 -19.30 -1.50 15.20
C GLU A 107 -18.12 -1.26 16.14
N SER A 108 -16.94 -1.74 15.77
CA SER A 108 -15.75 -1.64 16.60
C SER A 108 -14.48 -1.67 15.76
N SER A 109 -13.38 -1.13 16.31
CA SER A 109 -12.07 -1.25 15.70
C SER A 109 -11.00 -1.57 16.75
N TYR A 110 -9.81 -1.94 16.27
CA TYR A 110 -8.63 -2.18 17.12
C TYR A 110 -7.38 -1.68 16.43
N LEU A 111 -6.57 -0.91 17.16
CA LEU A 111 -5.32 -0.35 16.66
C LEU A 111 -4.22 -1.40 16.55
N LEU A 112 -3.42 -1.27 15.53
CA LEU A 112 -2.28 -2.12 15.19
C LEU A 112 -1.01 -1.26 15.08
N ASN A 113 0.12 -1.75 15.57
CA ASN A 113 1.37 -1.00 15.56
C ASN A 113 1.93 -0.75 14.16
N PHE A 114 1.78 -1.73 13.26
CA PHE A 114 2.25 -1.65 11.88
C PHE A 114 1.28 -2.37 10.94
N GLY A 115 1.06 -1.81 9.75
CA GLY A 115 0.14 -2.39 8.76
C GLY A 115 0.53 -3.80 8.33
N TYR A 116 1.78 -3.99 7.90
CA TYR A 116 2.27 -5.29 7.42
C TYR A 116 2.08 -6.41 8.45
N GLN A 117 2.56 -6.16 9.66
CA GLN A 117 2.48 -7.12 10.76
C GLN A 117 1.04 -7.31 11.25
N GLY A 118 0.26 -6.24 11.22
CA GLY A 118 -1.12 -6.23 11.67
C GLY A 118 -2.01 -7.13 10.83
N ILE A 119 -2.03 -6.95 9.51
CA ILE A 119 -2.88 -7.77 8.63
C ILE A 119 -2.42 -9.23 8.59
N MET A 120 -1.10 -9.47 8.59
CA MET A 120 -0.55 -10.82 8.68
C MET A 120 -1.04 -11.55 9.94
N SER A 121 -0.99 -10.88 11.09
CA SER A 121 -1.44 -11.43 12.38
C SER A 121 -2.97 -11.55 12.44
N THR A 122 -3.70 -10.67 11.78
CA THR A 122 -5.16 -10.74 11.67
C THR A 122 -5.60 -11.98 10.90
N ILE A 123 -4.98 -12.24 9.76
CA ILE A 123 -5.27 -13.46 8.98
C ILE A 123 -4.98 -14.71 9.82
N ASP A 124 -3.80 -14.77 10.47
CA ASP A 124 -3.41 -15.89 11.32
C ASP A 124 -4.38 -16.11 12.49
N ALA A 125 -4.89 -15.03 13.09
CA ALA A 125 -5.83 -15.11 14.22
C ALA A 125 -7.26 -15.54 13.81
N LEU A 126 -7.70 -15.18 12.60
CA LEU A 126 -9.07 -15.43 12.14
C LEU A 126 -9.29 -16.85 11.60
N VAL A 127 -8.26 -17.52 11.11
CA VAL A 127 -8.41 -18.80 10.42
C VAL A 127 -7.68 -19.94 11.11
N GLY A 128 -8.37 -21.05 11.30
CA GLY A 128 -7.82 -22.29 11.85
C GLY A 128 -7.51 -23.31 10.74
N LYS A 129 -6.83 -24.41 11.08
CA LYS A 129 -6.38 -25.45 10.13
C LYS A 129 -7.48 -26.07 9.27
N ASN A 130 -8.73 -26.00 9.71
CA ASN A 130 -9.88 -26.56 9.01
C ASN A 130 -10.51 -25.57 8.02
N ASP A 131 -10.19 -24.27 8.15
CA ASP A 131 -10.73 -23.21 7.31
C ASP A 131 -10.01 -23.13 5.96
N VAL A 132 -10.61 -22.42 5.04
CA VAL A 132 -10.08 -22.22 3.68
C VAL A 132 -9.92 -20.75 3.39
N ILE A 133 -8.77 -20.35 2.85
CA ILE A 133 -8.55 -18.98 2.38
C ILE A 133 -8.65 -18.95 0.85
N VAL A 134 -9.35 -17.95 0.30
CA VAL A 134 -9.40 -17.63 -1.13
C VAL A 134 -8.97 -16.17 -1.29
N TYR A 135 -7.91 -15.90 -2.07
CA TYR A 135 -7.35 -14.56 -2.18
C TYR A 135 -6.89 -14.23 -3.60
N ASP A 136 -6.86 -12.93 -3.93
CA ASP A 136 -6.39 -12.42 -5.22
C ASP A 136 -4.89 -12.71 -5.39
N VAL A 137 -4.48 -13.14 -6.58
CA VAL A 137 -3.07 -13.49 -6.88
C VAL A 137 -2.13 -12.29 -6.79
N ASP A 138 -2.64 -11.08 -7.02
CA ASP A 138 -1.88 -9.82 -6.94
C ASP A 138 -1.98 -9.16 -5.55
N ALA A 139 -2.52 -9.86 -4.53
CA ALA A 139 -2.58 -9.37 -3.17
C ALA A 139 -1.20 -8.98 -2.62
N HIS A 140 -1.17 -7.93 -1.78
CA HIS A 140 0.05 -7.39 -1.19
C HIS A 140 0.82 -8.45 -0.40
N ALA A 141 2.13 -8.30 -0.32
CA ALA A 141 3.04 -9.24 0.34
C ALA A 141 2.64 -9.57 1.79
N CYS A 142 2.07 -8.60 2.53
CA CYS A 142 1.61 -8.82 3.90
C CYS A 142 0.42 -9.80 3.99
N ILE A 143 -0.47 -9.78 3.01
CA ILE A 143 -1.57 -10.76 2.87
C ILE A 143 -0.98 -12.13 2.53
N ILE A 144 -0.08 -12.19 1.55
CA ILE A 144 0.59 -13.44 1.15
C ILE A 144 1.33 -14.08 2.32
N ASP A 145 2.03 -13.28 3.14
CA ASP A 145 2.75 -13.79 4.29
C ASP A 145 1.78 -14.24 5.41
N GLY A 146 0.68 -13.53 5.65
CA GLY A 146 -0.39 -13.99 6.53
C GLY A 146 -1.02 -15.32 6.07
N VAL A 147 -1.30 -15.43 4.77
CA VAL A 147 -1.81 -16.66 4.15
C VAL A 147 -0.80 -17.81 4.25
N ARG A 148 0.50 -17.54 4.24
CA ARG A 148 1.56 -18.58 4.42
C ARG A 148 1.58 -19.18 5.82
N LEU A 149 1.16 -18.45 6.85
CA LEU A 149 1.05 -18.96 8.22
C LEU A 149 -0.10 -19.97 8.36
N HIS A 150 -1.09 -19.90 7.50
CA HIS A 150 -2.25 -20.78 7.53
C HIS A 150 -1.89 -22.22 7.21
N LEU A 151 -2.31 -23.15 8.08
CA LEU A 151 -2.05 -24.58 7.96
C LEU A 151 -3.08 -25.33 7.13
N GLY A 152 -4.23 -24.73 6.82
CA GLY A 152 -5.31 -25.29 6.02
C GLY A 152 -5.14 -25.08 4.52
N LYS A 153 -6.21 -25.31 3.78
CA LYS A 153 -6.23 -25.12 2.32
C LYS A 153 -6.33 -23.64 1.95
N ARG A 154 -5.64 -23.26 0.90
CA ARG A 154 -5.66 -21.93 0.32
C ARG A 154 -5.70 -22.00 -1.19
N PHE A 155 -6.48 -21.10 -1.80
CA PHE A 155 -6.65 -21.00 -3.24
C PHE A 155 -6.41 -19.55 -3.67
N THR A 156 -5.72 -19.35 -4.78
CA THR A 156 -5.60 -18.04 -5.43
C THR A 156 -6.58 -17.96 -6.60
N TYR A 157 -7.21 -16.81 -6.79
CA TYR A 157 -7.92 -16.51 -8.01
C TYR A 157 -7.16 -15.46 -8.83
N ARG A 158 -7.39 -15.46 -10.14
CA ARG A 158 -6.76 -14.48 -11.04
C ARG A 158 -7.22 -13.07 -10.70
N HIS A 159 -6.32 -12.12 -10.83
CA HIS A 159 -6.55 -10.74 -10.45
C HIS A 159 -7.87 -10.20 -11.00
N ASN A 160 -8.73 -9.72 -10.10
CA ASN A 160 -10.07 -9.16 -10.39
C ASN A 160 -10.97 -10.03 -11.29
N ASP A 161 -10.73 -11.34 -11.38
CA ASP A 161 -11.46 -12.29 -12.22
C ASP A 161 -12.52 -13.04 -11.40
N LEU A 162 -13.78 -12.65 -11.55
CA LEU A 162 -14.91 -13.23 -10.81
C LEU A 162 -15.17 -14.69 -11.18
N GLU A 163 -14.95 -15.09 -12.42
CA GLU A 163 -15.14 -16.49 -12.83
C GLU A 163 -14.06 -17.38 -12.18
N SER A 164 -12.83 -16.87 -12.11
CA SER A 164 -11.77 -17.54 -11.36
C SER A 164 -12.09 -17.61 -9.86
N LEU A 165 -12.67 -16.54 -9.28
CA LEU A 165 -13.10 -16.50 -7.88
C LEU A 165 -14.21 -17.52 -7.63
N LYS A 166 -15.30 -17.55 -8.44
CA LYS A 166 -16.41 -18.50 -8.32
C LYS A 166 -15.90 -19.95 -8.34
N LYS A 167 -15.05 -20.29 -9.32
CA LYS A 167 -14.43 -21.63 -9.41
C LYS A 167 -13.66 -22.00 -8.15
N ASN A 168 -12.95 -21.06 -7.54
CA ASN A 168 -12.21 -21.32 -6.31
C ASN A 168 -13.11 -21.34 -5.07
N LEU A 169 -14.23 -20.60 -5.05
CA LEU A 169 -15.26 -20.70 -4.01
C LEU A 169 -15.95 -22.06 -4.03
N GLU A 170 -16.26 -22.62 -5.20
CA GLU A 170 -16.77 -24.00 -5.32
C GLU A 170 -15.81 -25.04 -4.74
N ARG A 171 -14.52 -24.91 -5.05
CA ARG A 171 -13.47 -25.77 -4.49
C ARG A 171 -13.34 -25.59 -2.98
N ALA A 172 -13.36 -24.36 -2.50
CA ALA A 172 -13.28 -24.02 -1.09
C ALA A 172 -14.49 -24.58 -0.32
N THR A 173 -15.69 -24.45 -0.88
CA THR A 173 -16.92 -25.02 -0.29
C THR A 173 -16.84 -26.55 -0.13
N LYS A 174 -16.32 -27.26 -1.13
CA LYS A 174 -16.12 -28.72 -1.03
C LYS A 174 -15.16 -29.08 0.10
N VAL A 175 -14.04 -28.33 0.23
CA VAL A 175 -13.07 -28.57 1.32
C VAL A 175 -13.68 -28.21 2.68
N ALA A 176 -14.32 -27.04 2.81
CA ALA A 176 -14.91 -26.60 4.06
C ALA A 176 -15.99 -27.57 4.57
N ASN A 177 -16.82 -28.12 3.67
CA ASN A 177 -17.80 -29.16 4.02
C ASN A 177 -17.14 -30.46 4.52
N GLN A 178 -15.95 -30.80 4.02
CA GLN A 178 -15.22 -32.01 4.48
C GLN A 178 -14.50 -31.79 5.81
N THR A 179 -14.00 -30.56 6.05
CA THR A 179 -13.21 -30.25 7.24
C THR A 179 -14.05 -29.70 8.40
N GLY A 180 -15.29 -29.28 8.13
CA GLY A 180 -16.13 -28.56 9.08
C GLY A 180 -15.68 -27.11 9.31
N GLY A 181 -14.85 -26.53 8.43
CA GLY A 181 -14.34 -25.17 8.51
C GLY A 181 -15.18 -24.14 7.78
N GLY A 182 -14.75 -22.87 7.88
CA GLY A 182 -15.28 -21.73 7.13
C GLY A 182 -14.42 -21.33 5.92
N ILE A 183 -14.86 -20.29 5.22
CA ILE A 183 -14.13 -19.71 4.08
C ILE A 183 -13.89 -18.24 4.36
N LEU A 184 -12.63 -17.80 4.20
CA LEU A 184 -12.23 -16.38 4.20
C LEU A 184 -11.82 -15.98 2.78
N VAL A 185 -12.52 -15.00 2.20
CA VAL A 185 -12.13 -14.34 0.96
C VAL A 185 -11.36 -13.07 1.31
N ILE A 186 -10.23 -12.84 0.64
CA ILE A 186 -9.39 -11.65 0.86
C ILE A 186 -9.18 -10.93 -0.46
N SER A 187 -9.42 -9.62 -0.49
CA SER A 187 -9.11 -8.72 -1.59
C SER A 187 -8.53 -7.41 -1.06
N GLU A 188 -8.04 -6.57 -1.96
CA GLU A 188 -7.67 -5.20 -1.64
C GLU A 188 -8.76 -4.23 -2.12
N GLY A 189 -8.94 -3.12 -1.42
CA GLY A 189 -9.74 -2.01 -1.91
C GLY A 189 -9.11 -1.39 -3.16
N VAL A 190 -7.82 -1.09 -3.07
CA VAL A 190 -7.01 -0.63 -4.21
C VAL A 190 -5.70 -1.41 -4.25
N PHE A 191 -5.40 -2.03 -5.37
CA PHE A 191 -4.13 -2.73 -5.62
C PHE A 191 -3.01 -1.72 -5.90
N GLY A 192 -2.13 -1.55 -4.93
CA GLY A 192 -1.18 -0.44 -4.85
C GLY A 192 -0.15 -0.34 -5.97
N MET A 193 0.08 -1.39 -6.77
CA MET A 193 0.97 -1.36 -7.93
C MET A 193 0.25 -0.97 -9.22
N ARG A 194 -1.02 -1.38 -9.36
CA ARG A 194 -1.82 -1.18 -10.58
C ARG A 194 -2.73 0.04 -10.50
N GLY A 195 -3.04 0.51 -9.28
CA GLY A 195 -4.05 1.54 -9.07
C GLY A 195 -5.48 1.08 -9.34
N GLU A 196 -5.69 -0.19 -9.65
CA GLU A 196 -7.00 -0.79 -9.90
C GLU A 196 -7.75 -0.96 -8.60
N GLN A 197 -9.04 -0.67 -8.58
CA GLN A 197 -9.89 -1.03 -7.45
C GLN A 197 -10.20 -2.53 -7.48
N GLY A 198 -10.28 -3.14 -6.31
CA GLY A 198 -10.89 -4.45 -6.15
C GLY A 198 -12.36 -4.40 -6.52
N ARG A 199 -12.88 -5.46 -7.11
CA ARG A 199 -14.31 -5.58 -7.49
C ARG A 199 -15.16 -5.95 -6.26
N LEU A 200 -15.12 -5.07 -5.23
CA LEU A 200 -15.70 -5.39 -3.91
C LEU A 200 -17.20 -5.63 -4.00
N LYS A 201 -17.91 -4.83 -4.81
CA LYS A 201 -19.36 -4.96 -5.01
C LYS A 201 -19.74 -6.32 -5.57
N GLU A 202 -19.04 -6.77 -6.59
CA GLU A 202 -19.32 -8.06 -7.23
C GLU A 202 -18.86 -9.23 -6.35
N VAL A 203 -17.75 -9.06 -5.62
CA VAL A 203 -17.33 -10.08 -4.63
C VAL A 203 -18.35 -10.20 -3.51
N ALA A 204 -18.83 -9.08 -2.95
CA ALA A 204 -19.86 -9.07 -1.92
C ALA A 204 -21.17 -9.74 -2.39
N ALA A 205 -21.57 -9.50 -3.65
CA ALA A 205 -22.76 -10.14 -4.22
C ALA A 205 -22.68 -11.67 -4.27
N LEU A 206 -21.48 -12.25 -4.33
CA LEU A 206 -21.30 -13.71 -4.28
C LEU A 206 -21.65 -14.32 -2.93
N LYS A 207 -21.83 -13.53 -1.86
CA LYS A 207 -22.36 -14.01 -0.58
C LYS A 207 -23.78 -14.57 -0.68
N ASN A 208 -24.54 -14.19 -1.72
CA ASN A 208 -25.84 -14.75 -2.01
C ASN A 208 -25.79 -16.19 -2.55
N GLU A 209 -24.65 -16.57 -3.14
CA GLU A 209 -24.44 -17.90 -3.75
C GLU A 209 -23.52 -18.78 -2.89
N TYR A 210 -22.55 -18.17 -2.18
CA TYR A 210 -21.50 -18.87 -1.43
C TYR A 210 -21.43 -18.34 0.01
N LYS A 211 -21.23 -19.22 0.96
CA LYS A 211 -21.04 -18.86 2.37
C LYS A 211 -19.58 -18.59 2.65
N PHE A 212 -19.19 -17.33 2.82
CA PHE A 212 -17.85 -16.90 3.19
C PHE A 212 -17.84 -15.61 3.99
N ARG A 213 -16.72 -15.30 4.65
CA ARG A 213 -16.42 -14.00 5.24
C ARG A 213 -15.46 -13.25 4.34
N PHE A 214 -15.60 -11.90 4.30
CA PHE A 214 -14.89 -11.03 3.40
C PHE A 214 -13.99 -10.07 4.17
N LEU A 215 -12.65 -10.18 3.97
CA LEU A 215 -11.63 -9.27 4.47
C LEU A 215 -11.14 -8.39 3.33
N VAL A 216 -11.11 -7.08 3.56
CA VAL A 216 -10.61 -6.09 2.61
C VAL A 216 -9.45 -5.31 3.22
N ASP A 217 -8.30 -5.32 2.54
CA ASP A 217 -7.19 -4.41 2.77
C ASP A 217 -7.40 -3.13 1.96
N ASP A 218 -7.83 -2.08 2.61
CA ASP A 218 -8.11 -0.79 1.97
C ASP A 218 -7.02 0.26 2.24
N ALA A 219 -5.79 -0.18 2.35
CA ALA A 219 -4.65 0.66 2.67
C ALA A 219 -4.44 1.85 1.70
N HIS A 220 -4.87 1.74 0.45
CA HIS A 220 -4.78 2.80 -0.57
C HIS A 220 -6.10 3.53 -0.81
N GLY A 221 -7.24 2.95 -0.44
CA GLY A 221 -8.56 3.57 -0.58
C GLY A 221 -8.91 4.47 0.62
N PHE A 222 -8.53 4.08 1.84
CA PHE A 222 -8.77 4.86 3.05
C PHE A 222 -8.20 6.28 2.93
N GLY A 223 -9.04 7.28 3.15
CA GLY A 223 -8.72 8.71 3.03
C GLY A 223 -8.74 9.24 1.59
N THR A 224 -8.77 8.39 0.55
CA THR A 224 -8.67 8.81 -0.85
C THR A 224 -9.93 8.54 -1.67
N LEU A 225 -10.68 7.50 -1.34
CA LEU A 225 -11.91 7.07 -2.02
C LEU A 225 -13.13 7.19 -1.11
N GLY A 226 -14.30 7.17 -1.73
CA GLY A 226 -15.57 7.38 -1.06
C GLY A 226 -15.88 8.84 -0.81
N LYS A 227 -17.15 9.16 -0.58
CA LYS A 227 -17.62 10.53 -0.37
C LYS A 227 -16.96 11.16 0.87
N SER A 228 -16.92 10.43 1.98
CA SER A 228 -16.31 10.88 3.23
C SER A 228 -14.80 10.62 3.30
N GLY A 229 -14.27 9.75 2.44
CA GLY A 229 -12.92 9.20 2.52
C GLY A 229 -12.84 7.89 3.31
N ALA A 230 -13.97 7.24 3.59
CA ALA A 230 -13.98 5.96 4.31
C ALA A 230 -13.44 4.79 3.47
N GLY A 231 -13.15 5.01 2.19
CA GLY A 231 -12.43 4.08 1.34
C GLY A 231 -13.26 3.44 0.25
N THR A 232 -12.72 2.34 -0.29
CA THR A 232 -13.27 1.65 -1.47
C THR A 232 -14.63 0.99 -1.19
N GLY A 233 -14.87 0.54 0.03
CA GLY A 233 -16.17 -0.01 0.43
C GLY A 233 -17.29 1.03 0.36
N GLU A 234 -17.03 2.26 0.82
CA GLU A 234 -17.94 3.40 0.69
C GLU A 234 -18.11 3.78 -0.79
N GLU A 235 -17.01 3.87 -1.56
CA GLU A 235 -17.01 4.22 -2.98
C GLU A 235 -17.91 3.29 -3.80
N GLN A 236 -17.90 2.00 -3.51
CA GLN A 236 -18.68 0.98 -4.22
C GLN A 236 -20.03 0.68 -3.56
N GLY A 237 -20.37 1.33 -2.43
CA GLY A 237 -21.63 1.16 -1.72
C GLY A 237 -21.80 -0.22 -1.08
N VAL A 238 -20.72 -0.85 -0.61
CA VAL A 238 -20.69 -2.20 -0.03
C VAL A 238 -19.93 -2.28 1.29
N GLN A 239 -19.81 -1.15 1.98
CA GLN A 239 -19.08 -1.10 3.26
C GLN A 239 -19.63 -2.08 4.29
N ASP A 240 -20.95 -2.26 4.33
CA ASP A 240 -21.61 -3.17 5.27
C ASP A 240 -21.36 -4.64 4.95
N ASP A 241 -21.10 -4.97 3.68
CA ASP A 241 -20.82 -6.34 3.23
C ASP A 241 -19.40 -6.80 3.52
N ILE A 242 -18.49 -5.89 3.88
CA ILE A 242 -17.14 -6.21 4.31
C ILE A 242 -17.17 -6.64 5.77
N ASP A 243 -16.85 -7.92 6.04
CA ASP A 243 -16.87 -8.46 7.41
C ASP A 243 -15.68 -7.95 8.25
N VAL A 244 -14.52 -7.78 7.60
CA VAL A 244 -13.30 -7.31 8.25
C VAL A 244 -12.63 -6.27 7.35
N TYR A 245 -12.61 -5.03 7.82
CA TYR A 245 -11.98 -3.90 7.14
C TYR A 245 -10.61 -3.64 7.76
N PHE A 246 -9.61 -3.40 6.93
CA PHE A 246 -8.26 -3.07 7.35
C PHE A 246 -7.74 -1.84 6.60
N ALA A 247 -7.06 -0.93 7.31
CA ALA A 247 -6.31 0.15 6.69
C ALA A 247 -5.05 0.52 7.49
N THR A 248 -4.08 1.14 6.82
CA THR A 248 -2.82 1.59 7.42
C THR A 248 -2.76 3.10 7.55
N PHE A 249 -2.06 3.58 8.59
CA PHE A 249 -1.75 5.01 8.75
C PHE A 249 -0.55 5.47 7.90
N ALA A 250 0.18 4.55 7.31
CA ALA A 250 1.42 4.84 6.57
C ALA A 250 1.20 5.52 5.19
N LYS A 251 -0.04 5.88 4.86
CA LYS A 251 -0.40 6.51 3.57
C LYS A 251 -1.19 7.79 3.81
N SER A 252 -2.50 7.81 3.62
CA SER A 252 -3.33 9.02 3.76
C SER A 252 -3.20 9.72 5.11
N MET A 253 -2.98 8.98 6.18
CA MET A 253 -2.75 9.55 7.51
C MET A 253 -1.29 9.95 7.76
N ALA A 254 -0.36 9.72 6.85
CA ALA A 254 1.04 10.13 6.97
C ALA A 254 1.64 9.85 8.37
N SER A 255 1.40 8.64 8.92
CA SER A 255 1.79 8.25 10.27
C SER A 255 2.20 6.77 10.32
N THR A 256 2.59 6.31 11.48
CA THR A 256 2.85 4.89 11.75
C THR A 256 1.67 4.28 12.50
N GLY A 257 1.28 3.08 12.11
CA GLY A 257 0.17 2.36 12.69
C GLY A 257 -0.77 1.80 11.63
N ALA A 258 -1.82 1.16 12.10
CA ALA A 258 -2.91 0.65 11.27
C ALA A 258 -4.12 0.37 12.19
N PHE A 259 -5.23 -0.02 11.61
CA PHE A 259 -6.36 -0.52 12.35
C PHE A 259 -7.11 -1.59 11.58
N ILE A 260 -7.85 -2.37 12.33
CA ILE A 260 -8.82 -3.34 11.83
C ILE A 260 -10.18 -2.98 12.40
N ALA A 261 -11.23 -3.05 11.60
CA ALA A 261 -12.60 -2.77 12.02
C ALA A 261 -13.56 -3.87 11.54
N ALA A 262 -14.49 -4.24 12.40
CA ALA A 262 -15.45 -5.31 12.18
C ALA A 262 -16.62 -5.21 13.18
N ASN A 263 -17.48 -6.25 13.24
CA ASN A 263 -18.43 -6.41 14.31
C ASN A 263 -17.70 -6.51 15.65
N LYS A 264 -18.39 -6.11 16.72
CA LYS A 264 -17.82 -6.05 18.07
C LYS A 264 -17.25 -7.39 18.54
N GLU A 265 -17.96 -8.49 18.31
CA GLU A 265 -17.53 -9.83 18.73
C GLU A 265 -16.22 -10.26 18.05
N ILE A 266 -16.03 -9.90 16.79
CA ILE A 266 -14.79 -10.19 16.04
C ILE A 266 -13.63 -9.38 16.61
N ILE A 267 -13.85 -8.10 16.88
CA ILE A 267 -12.82 -7.24 17.49
C ILE A 267 -12.48 -7.69 18.90
N ASP A 268 -13.47 -8.03 19.72
CA ASP A 268 -13.25 -8.56 21.07
C ASP A 268 -12.43 -9.86 21.04
N TYR A 269 -12.72 -10.78 20.10
CA TYR A 269 -11.90 -11.96 19.89
C TYR A 269 -10.47 -11.60 19.50
N LEU A 270 -10.27 -10.68 18.55
CA LEU A 270 -8.96 -10.29 18.05
C LEU A 270 -8.09 -9.60 19.10
N LYS A 271 -8.67 -8.83 20.04
CA LYS A 271 -7.94 -8.22 21.16
C LYS A 271 -7.11 -9.23 21.97
N TYR A 272 -7.59 -10.47 22.09
CA TYR A 272 -6.92 -11.54 22.84
C TYR A 272 -6.08 -12.48 21.96
N ASN A 273 -6.25 -12.44 20.64
CA ASN A 273 -5.64 -13.44 19.73
C ASN A 273 -4.65 -12.83 18.72
N LEU A 274 -4.58 -11.51 18.58
CA LEU A 274 -3.59 -10.85 17.73
C LEU A 274 -2.20 -10.88 18.39
N ARG A 275 -1.42 -11.89 18.06
CA ARG A 275 -0.07 -12.09 18.62
C ARG A 275 0.83 -10.85 18.47
N SER A 276 0.71 -10.14 17.35
CA SER A 276 1.44 -8.89 17.08
C SER A 276 1.06 -7.72 17.99
N GLN A 277 -0.02 -7.84 18.76
CA GLN A 277 -0.46 -6.85 19.74
C GLN A 277 -0.34 -7.36 21.19
N VAL A 278 -0.65 -8.63 21.40
CA VAL A 278 -0.55 -9.26 22.74
C VAL A 278 0.88 -9.29 23.24
N PHE A 279 1.85 -9.57 22.35
CA PHE A 279 3.26 -9.73 22.70
C PHE A 279 4.15 -8.55 22.26
N ALA A 280 3.53 -7.40 21.96
CA ALA A 280 4.25 -6.19 21.58
C ALA A 280 3.82 -5.00 22.44
N LYS A 281 4.72 -4.02 22.56
CA LYS A 281 4.40 -2.71 23.13
C LYS A 281 3.31 -2.06 22.29
N SER A 282 2.38 -1.36 22.94
CA SER A 282 1.31 -0.63 22.25
C SER A 282 1.83 0.54 21.41
N LEU A 283 1.01 1.03 20.51
CA LEU A 283 1.28 2.22 19.71
C LEU A 283 1.59 3.41 20.62
N GLN A 284 2.61 4.18 20.30
CA GLN A 284 3.06 5.32 21.09
C GLN A 284 2.02 6.45 21.11
N MET A 285 1.95 7.16 22.24
CA MET A 285 0.92 8.16 22.48
C MET A 285 0.93 9.30 21.45
N GLN A 286 2.11 9.80 21.06
CA GLN A 286 2.19 10.85 20.06
C GLN A 286 1.64 10.40 18.70
N LEU A 287 1.73 9.10 18.36
CA LEU A 287 1.14 8.56 17.14
C LEU A 287 -0.38 8.44 17.26
N VAL A 288 -0.88 8.07 18.45
CA VAL A 288 -2.33 7.98 18.70
C VAL A 288 -2.98 9.36 18.66
N ILE A 289 -2.43 10.34 19.38
CA ILE A 289 -2.94 11.72 19.40
C ILE A 289 -2.82 12.36 18.02
N GLY A 290 -1.67 12.18 17.36
CA GLY A 290 -1.49 12.63 15.99
C GLY A 290 -2.43 11.98 14.99
N ALA A 291 -2.81 10.71 15.20
CA ALA A 291 -3.80 10.03 14.36
C ALA A 291 -5.21 10.57 14.58
N LEU A 292 -5.60 10.90 15.82
CA LEU A 292 -6.88 11.58 16.10
C LEU A 292 -6.97 12.91 15.34
N LYS A 293 -5.90 13.75 15.37
CA LYS A 293 -5.89 14.99 14.61
C LYS A 293 -6.00 14.78 13.11
N ARG A 294 -5.30 13.79 12.57
CA ARG A 294 -5.35 13.46 11.14
C ARG A 294 -6.73 12.96 10.70
N LEU A 295 -7.36 12.13 11.52
CA LEU A 295 -8.72 11.66 11.25
C LEU A 295 -9.73 12.81 11.30
N ASP A 296 -9.61 13.70 12.29
CA ASP A 296 -10.39 14.94 12.35
C ASP A 296 -10.26 15.76 11.06
N MET A 297 -9.04 15.98 10.59
CA MET A 297 -8.78 16.71 9.35
C MET A 297 -9.35 16.02 8.11
N ILE A 298 -9.27 14.69 8.02
CA ILE A 298 -9.89 13.95 6.90
C ILE A 298 -11.40 14.15 6.88
N ARG A 299 -12.05 14.19 8.06
CA ARG A 299 -13.49 14.44 8.19
C ARG A 299 -13.90 15.88 7.88
N THR A 300 -13.12 16.85 8.33
CA THR A 300 -13.51 18.25 8.36
C THR A 300 -12.92 19.10 7.23
N MET A 301 -11.93 18.55 6.48
CA MET A 301 -11.22 19.23 5.41
C MET A 301 -11.33 18.46 4.08
N PRO A 302 -12.54 18.34 3.48
CA PRO A 302 -12.75 17.60 2.22
C PRO A 302 -11.90 18.13 1.07
N GLU A 303 -11.49 19.41 1.13
CA GLU A 303 -10.62 20.05 0.13
C GLU A 303 -9.26 19.38 0.00
N LEU A 304 -8.77 18.62 1.00
CA LEU A 304 -7.52 17.87 0.89
C LEU A 304 -7.67 16.74 -0.15
N LYS A 305 -8.78 16.01 -0.08
CA LYS A 305 -9.10 14.97 -1.05
C LYS A 305 -9.46 15.55 -2.42
N GLU A 306 -10.22 16.64 -2.46
CA GLU A 306 -10.55 17.35 -3.72
C GLU A 306 -9.29 17.79 -4.46
N LYS A 307 -8.35 18.45 -3.76
CA LYS A 307 -7.05 18.83 -4.34
C LYS A 307 -6.27 17.64 -4.87
N LEU A 308 -6.24 16.53 -4.12
CA LEU A 308 -5.60 15.30 -4.57
C LEU A 308 -6.18 14.86 -5.92
N TRP A 309 -7.51 14.78 -6.03
CA TRP A 309 -8.18 14.30 -7.25
C TRP A 309 -8.02 15.23 -8.44
N VAL A 310 -7.97 16.55 -8.25
CA VAL A 310 -7.61 17.51 -9.32
C VAL A 310 -6.25 17.17 -9.92
N ILE A 311 -5.26 16.86 -9.09
CA ILE A 311 -3.91 16.49 -9.56
C ILE A 311 -3.91 15.10 -10.23
N VAL A 312 -4.63 14.14 -9.67
CA VAL A 312 -4.77 12.78 -10.23
C VAL A 312 -5.36 12.84 -11.64
N GLU A 313 -6.48 13.53 -11.79
CA GLU A 313 -7.18 13.66 -13.08
C GLU A 313 -6.32 14.36 -14.12
N ALA A 314 -5.70 15.48 -13.75
CA ALA A 314 -4.82 16.23 -14.66
C ALA A 314 -3.62 15.38 -15.12
N LEU A 315 -2.96 14.66 -14.18
CA LEU A 315 -1.81 13.81 -14.48
C LEU A 315 -2.20 12.63 -15.36
N GLN A 316 -3.25 11.89 -14.99
CA GLN A 316 -3.67 10.70 -15.71
C GLN A 316 -4.22 11.05 -17.10
N ALA A 317 -5.06 12.09 -17.22
CA ALA A 317 -5.55 12.56 -18.52
C ALA A 317 -4.39 13.03 -19.41
N GLY A 318 -3.46 13.80 -18.86
CA GLY A 318 -2.29 14.30 -19.58
C GLY A 318 -1.35 13.20 -20.08
N LEU A 319 -1.14 12.13 -19.30
CA LEU A 319 -0.35 10.96 -19.69
C LEU A 319 -1.07 10.15 -20.79
N ARG A 320 -2.38 9.88 -20.62
CA ARG A 320 -3.17 9.16 -21.64
C ARG A 320 -3.20 9.92 -22.96
N ALA A 321 -3.37 11.25 -22.94
CA ALA A 321 -3.34 12.09 -24.13
C ALA A 321 -2.00 12.03 -24.89
N ARG A 322 -0.91 11.69 -24.20
CA ARG A 322 0.42 11.46 -24.77
C ARG A 322 0.69 9.99 -25.16
N GLY A 323 -0.34 9.16 -25.09
CA GLY A 323 -0.30 7.76 -25.50
C GLY A 323 0.49 6.85 -24.53
N PHE A 324 0.53 7.19 -23.23
CA PHE A 324 1.04 6.28 -22.22
C PHE A 324 -0.05 5.29 -21.77
N ASP A 325 0.36 4.05 -21.54
CA ASP A 325 -0.49 3.00 -20.97
C ASP A 325 -0.47 3.12 -19.43
N LEU A 326 -1.64 3.37 -18.84
CA LEU A 326 -1.84 3.45 -17.40
C LEU A 326 -2.61 2.24 -16.85
N GLY A 327 -2.83 1.21 -17.67
CA GLY A 327 -3.71 0.11 -17.28
C GLY A 327 -5.12 0.59 -16.95
N GLN A 328 -5.79 -0.12 -16.07
CA GLN A 328 -7.16 0.14 -15.63
C GLN A 328 -7.20 0.91 -14.30
N THR A 329 -6.26 1.84 -14.07
CA THR A 329 -6.22 2.58 -12.79
C THR A 329 -7.51 3.37 -12.56
N GLN A 330 -8.04 3.25 -11.34
CA GLN A 330 -9.28 3.87 -10.85
C GLN A 330 -9.06 4.52 -9.47
N SER A 331 -7.82 4.85 -9.15
CA SER A 331 -7.42 5.43 -7.87
C SER A 331 -6.39 6.53 -8.05
N CYS A 332 -5.92 7.10 -6.95
CA CYS A 332 -4.84 8.09 -6.96
C CYS A 332 -3.49 7.51 -7.38
N VAL A 333 -3.29 6.21 -7.36
CA VAL A 333 -2.06 5.58 -7.85
C VAL A 333 -2.04 5.62 -9.38
N THR A 334 -0.98 6.18 -9.94
CA THR A 334 -0.83 6.35 -11.40
C THR A 334 0.33 5.50 -11.92
N PRO A 335 0.05 4.28 -12.40
CA PRO A 335 1.06 3.43 -13.05
C PRO A 335 1.29 3.89 -14.48
N VAL A 336 2.53 3.82 -14.98
CA VAL A 336 2.88 4.00 -16.39
C VAL A 336 3.63 2.77 -16.85
N TYR A 337 3.02 1.99 -17.74
CA TYR A 337 3.60 0.77 -18.28
C TYR A 337 4.41 1.07 -19.53
N LEU A 338 5.65 0.60 -19.54
CA LEU A 338 6.58 0.70 -20.66
C LEU A 338 7.16 -0.68 -20.97
N LYS A 339 7.61 -0.88 -22.21
CA LYS A 339 8.37 -2.07 -22.60
C LYS A 339 9.85 -1.78 -22.48
N GLY A 340 10.62 -2.72 -21.94
CA GLY A 340 12.07 -2.57 -21.84
C GLY A 340 12.71 -3.53 -20.83
N SER A 341 14.02 -3.52 -20.84
CA SER A 341 14.87 -4.28 -19.93
C SER A 341 15.17 -3.48 -18.65
N ILE A 342 15.73 -4.14 -17.64
CA ILE A 342 16.15 -3.47 -16.40
C ILE A 342 17.21 -2.39 -16.66
N PRO A 343 18.27 -2.61 -17.48
CA PRO A 343 19.22 -1.55 -17.81
C PRO A 343 18.59 -0.33 -18.51
N GLU A 344 17.61 -0.55 -19.43
CA GLU A 344 16.87 0.55 -20.05
C GLU A 344 16.04 1.30 -19.03
N ALA A 345 15.39 0.59 -18.11
CA ALA A 345 14.64 1.19 -17.01
C ALA A 345 15.50 2.05 -16.10
N MET A 346 16.72 1.61 -15.81
CA MET A 346 17.70 2.38 -15.03
C MET A 346 18.15 3.65 -15.77
N ALA A 347 18.48 3.55 -17.06
CA ALA A 347 18.88 4.69 -17.88
C ALA A 347 17.74 5.72 -18.00
N LEU A 348 16.51 5.27 -18.23
CA LEU A 348 15.32 6.11 -18.31
C LEU A 348 15.04 6.86 -17.00
N VAL A 349 15.11 6.16 -15.86
CA VAL A 349 14.85 6.79 -14.55
C VAL A 349 15.99 7.76 -14.18
N LYS A 350 17.23 7.46 -14.58
CA LYS A 350 18.35 8.39 -14.43
C LYS A 350 18.08 9.69 -15.21
N ASP A 351 17.65 9.56 -16.45
CA ASP A 351 17.29 10.70 -17.31
C ASP A 351 16.16 11.56 -16.70
N LEU A 352 15.07 10.90 -16.22
CA LEU A 352 13.99 11.59 -15.54
C LEU A 352 14.47 12.41 -14.33
N ARG A 353 15.34 11.84 -13.51
CA ARG A 353 15.81 12.47 -12.28
C ARG A 353 16.82 13.58 -12.53
N GLU A 354 17.82 13.34 -13.38
CA GLU A 354 18.95 14.25 -13.58
C GLU A 354 18.65 15.36 -14.59
N ASN A 355 17.96 15.04 -15.69
CA ASN A 355 17.75 16.00 -16.78
C ASN A 355 16.36 16.64 -16.73
N HIS A 356 15.38 16.00 -16.08
CA HIS A 356 14.01 16.49 -16.06
C HIS A 356 13.50 16.81 -14.64
N GLY A 357 14.28 16.54 -13.59
CA GLY A 357 13.90 16.84 -12.21
C GLY A 357 12.62 16.10 -11.73
N VAL A 358 12.35 14.89 -12.26
CA VAL A 358 11.19 14.09 -11.89
C VAL A 358 11.62 12.82 -11.17
N PHE A 359 11.17 12.65 -9.93
CA PHE A 359 11.44 11.48 -9.12
C PHE A 359 10.18 10.64 -8.93
N CYS A 360 10.12 9.47 -9.58
CA CYS A 360 9.09 8.46 -9.38
C CYS A 360 9.70 7.10 -9.00
N SER A 361 8.85 6.22 -8.47
CA SER A 361 9.26 4.84 -8.17
C SER A 361 9.34 4.03 -9.45
N ILE A 362 10.34 3.15 -9.51
CA ILE A 362 10.52 2.19 -10.61
C ILE A 362 10.27 0.79 -10.08
N VAL A 363 9.47 0.03 -10.80
CA VAL A 363 9.18 -1.38 -10.51
C VAL A 363 9.53 -2.22 -11.73
N VAL A 364 10.27 -3.29 -11.50
CA VAL A 364 10.75 -4.21 -12.52
C VAL A 364 10.63 -5.65 -12.03
N TYR A 365 10.96 -6.61 -12.88
CA TYR A 365 11.05 -8.02 -12.45
C TYR A 365 11.91 -8.18 -11.18
N PRO A 366 11.51 -8.99 -10.19
CA PRO A 366 10.45 -10.00 -10.22
C PRO A 366 9.05 -9.53 -9.79
N VAL A 367 8.86 -8.25 -9.46
CA VAL A 367 7.58 -7.72 -8.97
C VAL A 367 6.54 -7.66 -10.10
N ILE A 368 7.01 -7.38 -11.33
CA ILE A 368 6.20 -7.42 -12.55
C ILE A 368 6.87 -8.35 -13.59
N PRO A 369 6.16 -8.78 -14.64
CA PRO A 369 6.72 -9.65 -15.67
C PRO A 369 7.98 -9.10 -16.34
N LYS A 370 8.88 -10.01 -16.77
CA LYS A 370 10.08 -9.63 -17.55
C LYS A 370 9.69 -8.90 -18.84
N GLY A 371 10.47 -7.88 -19.20
CA GLY A 371 10.25 -7.09 -20.40
C GLY A 371 9.27 -5.93 -20.20
N LEU A 372 8.74 -5.77 -18.99
CA LEU A 372 7.96 -4.61 -18.58
C LEU A 372 8.74 -3.73 -17.60
N ILE A 373 8.50 -2.44 -17.67
CA ILE A 373 8.92 -1.41 -16.74
C ILE A 373 7.64 -0.74 -16.23
N LEU A 374 7.50 -0.58 -14.95
CA LEU A 374 6.41 0.18 -14.35
C LEU A 374 7.01 1.40 -13.64
N LEU A 375 6.68 2.58 -14.11
CA LEU A 375 6.89 3.81 -13.37
C LEU A 375 5.62 4.09 -12.57
N ARG A 376 5.77 4.16 -11.25
CA ARG A 376 4.63 4.38 -10.34
C ARG A 376 4.70 5.80 -9.81
N LEU A 377 3.71 6.62 -10.18
CA LEU A 377 3.57 7.98 -9.70
C LEU A 377 2.48 8.03 -8.63
N ILE A 378 2.77 8.76 -7.56
CA ILE A 378 1.89 8.98 -6.41
C ILE A 378 1.58 10.46 -6.31
N PRO A 379 0.47 10.92 -6.87
CA PRO A 379 -0.05 12.26 -6.61
C PRO A 379 -0.35 12.48 -5.14
N THR A 380 -0.17 13.72 -4.70
CA THR A 380 -0.56 14.19 -3.37
C THR A 380 -1.30 15.51 -3.48
N SER A 381 -2.06 15.90 -2.48
CA SER A 381 -2.73 17.21 -2.42
C SER A 381 -1.75 18.41 -2.40
N MET A 382 -0.45 18.14 -2.20
CA MET A 382 0.61 19.14 -2.20
C MET A 382 1.14 19.46 -3.60
N HIS A 383 0.91 18.58 -4.58
CA HIS A 383 1.31 18.86 -5.97
C HIS A 383 0.47 19.99 -6.57
N THR A 384 1.04 20.65 -7.56
CA THR A 384 0.40 21.72 -8.32
C THR A 384 0.20 21.31 -9.78
N LEU A 385 -0.69 22.00 -10.49
CA LEU A 385 -0.84 21.81 -11.93
C LEU A 385 0.45 22.14 -12.71
N ILE A 386 1.32 23.01 -12.15
CA ILE A 386 2.65 23.29 -12.71
C ILE A 386 3.53 22.04 -12.60
N ASP A 387 3.50 21.33 -11.46
CA ASP A 387 4.24 20.07 -11.30
C ASP A 387 3.76 19.01 -12.28
N VAL A 388 2.45 18.92 -12.52
CA VAL A 388 1.86 18.06 -13.53
C VAL A 388 2.38 18.43 -14.93
N GLU A 389 2.34 19.71 -15.31
CA GLU A 389 2.80 20.17 -16.63
C GLU A 389 4.28 19.84 -16.87
N LEU A 390 5.15 20.13 -15.90
CA LEU A 390 6.57 19.82 -15.97
C LEU A 390 6.80 18.31 -16.10
N THR A 391 6.06 17.50 -15.34
CA THR A 391 6.13 16.05 -15.42
C THR A 391 5.67 15.53 -16.78
N LEU A 392 4.58 16.05 -17.32
CA LEU A 392 4.09 15.69 -18.65
C LEU A 392 5.09 16.05 -19.76
N LYS A 393 5.78 17.18 -19.67
CA LYS A 393 6.89 17.54 -20.60
C LYS A 393 8.05 16.54 -20.48
N ALA A 394 8.46 16.18 -19.26
CA ALA A 394 9.48 15.17 -19.02
C ALA A 394 9.11 13.82 -19.63
N PHE A 395 7.88 13.37 -19.42
CA PHE A 395 7.38 12.10 -19.96
C PHE A 395 7.31 12.11 -21.49
N SER A 396 6.96 13.23 -22.13
CA SER A 396 7.02 13.35 -23.60
C SER A 396 8.46 13.19 -24.11
N ALA A 397 9.44 13.82 -23.47
CA ALA A 397 10.83 13.72 -23.85
C ALA A 397 11.38 12.29 -23.69
N ILE A 398 11.09 11.61 -22.58
CA ILE A 398 11.53 10.23 -22.40
C ILE A 398 10.86 9.25 -23.36
N LYS A 399 9.60 9.50 -23.76
CA LYS A 399 8.91 8.69 -24.75
C LYS A 399 9.62 8.76 -26.10
N GLU A 400 9.92 9.95 -26.58
CA GLU A 400 10.66 10.16 -27.82
C GLU A 400 12.04 9.46 -27.78
N ARG A 401 12.77 9.59 -26.67
CA ARG A 401 14.07 8.94 -26.49
C ARG A 401 13.95 7.41 -26.42
N LEU A 402 12.89 6.90 -25.79
CA LEU A 402 12.60 5.46 -25.74
C LEU A 402 12.32 4.90 -27.13
N GLU A 403 11.43 5.57 -27.89
CA GLU A 403 11.06 5.19 -29.25
C GLU A 403 12.27 5.24 -30.21
N ASN A 404 13.19 6.18 -30.02
CA ASN A 404 14.45 6.29 -30.78
C ASN A 404 15.56 5.34 -30.30
N GLY A 405 15.29 4.46 -29.32
CA GLY A 405 16.24 3.45 -28.84
C GLY A 405 17.44 4.01 -28.04
N VAL A 406 17.37 5.27 -27.58
CA VAL A 406 18.47 5.93 -26.85
C VAL A 406 18.86 5.14 -25.61
N TYR A 407 17.90 4.62 -24.87
CA TYR A 407 18.14 3.87 -23.63
C TYR A 407 18.73 2.47 -23.89
N GLN A 408 18.47 1.88 -25.08
CA GLN A 408 19.09 0.62 -25.48
C GLN A 408 20.60 0.79 -25.71
N HIS A 409 21.00 1.85 -26.39
CA HIS A 409 22.43 2.18 -26.63
C HIS A 409 23.18 2.45 -25.32
N LEU A 410 22.58 3.23 -24.40
CA LEU A 410 23.16 3.50 -23.09
C LEU A 410 23.33 2.22 -22.25
N SER A 411 22.39 1.29 -22.34
CA SER A 411 22.45 0.00 -21.64
C SER A 411 23.57 -0.91 -22.16
N THR A 412 23.96 -0.77 -23.41
CA THR A 412 25.03 -1.55 -24.06
C THR A 412 26.41 -1.02 -23.64
N LEU A 413 26.55 0.29 -23.48
CA LEU A 413 27.77 0.93 -22.98
C LEU A 413 28.08 0.54 -21.52
N VAL A 414 27.06 0.53 -20.66
CA VAL A 414 27.20 0.07 -19.26
C VAL A 414 27.60 -1.40 -19.16
N LYS A 415 27.19 -2.25 -20.10
CA LYS A 415 27.62 -3.66 -20.13
C LYS A 415 29.08 -3.82 -20.56
N ALA A 416 29.58 -2.98 -21.43
CA ALA A 416 30.98 -3.00 -21.88
C ALA A 416 31.94 -2.60 -20.76
N GLU A 417 31.61 -1.59 -19.95
CA GLU A 417 32.39 -1.15 -18.77
C GLU A 417 32.42 -2.19 -17.61
N ILE A 418 31.54 -3.18 -17.61
CA ILE A 418 31.48 -4.22 -16.57
C ILE A 418 32.21 -5.49 -17.01
N SER A 419 32.56 -5.60 -18.30
CA SER A 419 33.26 -6.75 -18.86
C SER A 419 34.78 -6.54 -18.99
N GLU A 420 35.27 -5.36 -18.65
CA GLU A 420 36.69 -5.05 -18.44
C GLU A 420 37.00 -5.02 -16.92
#